data_b4fc2d3577e89e0e3acada47c10ad18a
#
_entry.id   b4fc2d3577e89e0e3acada47c10ad18a
#
_cell.length_a   1.000
_cell.length_b   1.000
_cell.length_c   1.000
_cell.angle_alpha   90.00
_cell.angle_beta   90.00
_cell.angle_gamma   90.00
#
_symmetry.space_group_name_H-M   'P 1'
#
loop_
_entity.id
_entity.type
_entity.pdbx_description
1 polymer ?
#
loop_
_entity_poly.entity_id
_entity_poly.type
_entity_poly.pdbx_seq_one_letter_code
_entity_poly.pdbx_strand_id
1 'polypeptide(L)'
;MYKKIIQAAAFTFTLALSPVVLAHSWGCGEGLKNMVESLKLDDSQKSKIKPILEQLKSTIQNDAAQMKGLHDQLNQQAESANMDQSTVDSLIDKKTKLIGDMMKAKITAKNQIYAVLNPQQKTELQNRMKKVEEKMEEKFKSCHEE
;
A
#
# COMPACT_ATOMS: atom_id res chain seq x y z
N MET A 1 32.46 -52.36 -20.79
CA MET A 1 31.69 -51.28 -21.42
C MET A 1 30.77 -50.68 -20.38
N TYR A 2 31.18 -49.59 -19.70
CA TYR A 2 30.35 -48.93 -18.69
C TYR A 2 29.75 -47.66 -19.31
N LYS A 3 28.43 -47.68 -19.55
CA LYS A 3 27.67 -46.47 -19.93
C LYS A 3 27.44 -45.63 -18.68
N LYS A 4 28.12 -44.47 -18.59
CA LYS A 4 27.85 -43.45 -17.59
C LYS A 4 26.56 -42.73 -17.98
N ILE A 5 25.51 -42.90 -17.19
CA ILE A 5 24.28 -42.12 -17.26
C ILE A 5 24.54 -40.84 -16.49
N ILE A 6 24.62 -39.69 -17.18
CA ILE A 6 24.67 -38.37 -16.59
C ILE A 6 23.21 -37.97 -16.34
N GLN A 7 22.76 -38.05 -15.09
CA GLN A 7 21.50 -37.44 -14.66
C GLN A 7 21.72 -35.94 -14.53
N ALA A 8 21.18 -35.17 -15.47
CA ALA A 8 21.04 -33.74 -15.35
C ALA A 8 19.91 -33.42 -14.35
N ALA A 9 20.25 -33.06 -13.14
CA ALA A 9 19.29 -32.53 -12.19
C ALA A 9 18.93 -31.09 -12.64
N ALA A 10 17.76 -30.94 -13.25
CA ALA A 10 17.17 -29.64 -13.51
C ALA A 10 16.70 -29.06 -12.16
N PHE A 11 17.48 -28.17 -11.60
CA PHE A 11 17.06 -27.32 -10.50
C PHE A 11 16.07 -26.29 -11.04
N THR A 12 14.78 -26.58 -10.97
CA THR A 12 13.74 -25.59 -11.17
C THR A 12 13.71 -24.68 -9.94
N PHE A 13 14.41 -23.55 -10.03
CA PHE A 13 14.29 -22.44 -9.09
C PHE A 13 12.92 -21.79 -9.32
N THR A 14 11.89 -22.29 -8.68
CA THR A 14 10.62 -21.57 -8.56
C THR A 14 10.84 -20.42 -7.59
N LEU A 15 11.28 -19.27 -8.10
CA LEU A 15 11.16 -18.00 -7.45
C LEU A 15 9.66 -17.69 -7.33
N ALA A 16 9.05 -18.17 -6.25
CA ALA A 16 7.78 -17.69 -5.78
C ALA A 16 7.99 -16.24 -5.32
N LEU A 17 8.05 -15.33 -6.29
CA LEU A 17 7.83 -13.91 -6.06
C LEU A 17 6.37 -13.77 -5.63
N SER A 18 6.14 -13.95 -4.34
CA SER A 18 4.84 -13.65 -3.74
C SER A 18 4.59 -12.15 -3.88
N PRO A 19 3.68 -11.72 -4.76
CA PRO A 19 3.39 -10.31 -4.88
C PRO A 19 2.60 -9.87 -3.66
N VAL A 20 3.19 -8.95 -2.91
CA VAL A 20 2.42 -7.86 -2.32
C VAL A 20 1.49 -8.21 -1.18
N VAL A 21 2.04 -8.59 -0.05
CA VAL A 21 1.32 -8.49 1.22
C VAL A 21 1.26 -7.03 1.74
N LEU A 22 2.09 -6.14 1.23
CA LEU A 22 2.15 -4.72 1.63
C LEU A 22 0.93 -3.88 1.21
N ALA A 23 0.19 -4.26 0.16
CA ALA A 23 -0.97 -3.48 -0.29
C ALA A 23 -2.26 -3.76 0.50
N HIS A 24 -2.37 -4.90 1.16
CA HIS A 24 -3.60 -5.30 1.88
C HIS A 24 -3.72 -4.72 3.29
N SER A 25 -2.63 -4.27 3.91
CA SER A 25 -2.68 -3.78 5.30
C SER A 25 -3.07 -2.29 5.42
N TRP A 26 -2.95 -1.55 4.32
CA TRP A 26 -3.41 -0.16 4.22
C TRP A 26 -4.53 -0.06 3.19
N GLY A 27 -5.48 -0.97 3.25
CA GLY A 27 -6.59 -1.05 2.30
C GLY A 27 -7.08 0.34 1.87
N CYS A 28 -7.18 0.52 0.59
CA CYS A 28 -7.63 1.66 -0.24
C CYS A 28 -8.50 2.75 0.46
N GLY A 29 -7.99 3.44 1.49
CA GLY A 29 -8.74 4.43 2.26
C GLY A 29 -9.75 3.85 3.26
N GLU A 30 -10.07 2.55 3.20
CA GLU A 30 -11.07 1.90 4.07
C GLU A 30 -10.61 1.82 5.53
N GLY A 31 -9.32 1.69 5.80
CA GLY A 31 -8.81 1.66 7.16
C GLY A 31 -9.11 2.94 7.95
N LEU A 32 -8.90 4.12 7.35
CA LEU A 32 -9.25 5.40 7.97
C LEU A 32 -10.77 5.57 8.08
N LYS A 33 -11.51 5.18 7.04
CA LYS A 33 -12.97 5.21 7.02
C LYS A 33 -13.53 4.39 8.19
N ASN A 34 -13.14 3.12 8.32
CA ASN A 34 -13.64 2.24 9.38
C ASN A 34 -13.28 2.76 10.78
N MET A 35 -12.07 3.32 10.97
CA MET A 35 -11.69 3.95 12.23
C MET A 35 -12.57 5.15 12.56
N VAL A 36 -12.86 5.99 11.58
CA VAL A 36 -13.68 7.20 11.75
C VAL A 36 -15.15 6.85 11.96
N GLU A 37 -15.71 5.91 11.21
CA GLU A 37 -17.10 5.45 11.37
C GLU A 37 -17.37 4.81 12.74
N SER A 38 -16.33 4.25 13.37
CA SER A 38 -16.42 3.71 14.73
C SER A 38 -16.43 4.77 15.84
N LEU A 39 -16.11 6.04 15.52
CA LEU A 39 -16.27 7.16 16.43
C LEU A 39 -17.76 7.55 16.46
N LYS A 40 -18.28 7.85 17.62
CA LYS A 40 -19.69 8.30 17.80
C LYS A 40 -19.86 9.71 17.24
N LEU A 41 -19.89 9.84 15.90
CA LEU A 41 -20.02 11.11 15.19
C LEU A 41 -21.47 11.57 15.22
N ASP A 42 -21.68 12.87 15.44
CA ASP A 42 -22.97 13.51 15.19
C ASP A 42 -23.23 13.74 13.68
N ASP A 43 -24.43 14.14 13.30
CA ASP A 43 -24.81 14.26 11.90
C ASP A 43 -24.10 15.42 11.19
N SER A 44 -23.73 16.49 11.91
CA SER A 44 -22.92 17.59 11.38
C SER A 44 -21.50 17.12 11.06
N GLN A 45 -20.90 16.34 11.95
CA GLN A 45 -19.59 15.74 11.75
C GLN A 45 -19.57 14.75 10.57
N LYS A 46 -20.58 13.85 10.50
CA LYS A 46 -20.73 12.92 9.37
C LYS A 46 -20.85 13.65 8.04
N SER A 47 -21.64 14.70 7.97
CA SER A 47 -21.82 15.51 6.76
C SER A 47 -20.50 16.16 6.28
N LYS A 48 -19.65 16.60 7.20
CA LYS A 48 -18.35 17.21 6.89
C LYS A 48 -17.28 16.17 6.53
N ILE A 49 -17.29 15.01 7.18
CA ILE A 49 -16.27 13.98 7.02
C ILE A 49 -16.50 13.13 5.77
N LYS A 50 -17.76 12.86 5.41
CA LYS A 50 -18.11 12.03 4.25
C LYS A 50 -17.39 12.46 2.96
N PRO A 51 -17.46 13.73 2.52
CA PRO A 51 -16.78 14.16 1.29
C PRO A 51 -15.26 14.02 1.36
N ILE A 52 -14.64 14.20 2.54
CA ILE A 52 -13.21 14.01 2.72
C ILE A 52 -12.81 12.55 2.47
N LEU A 53 -13.59 11.60 3.01
CA LEU A 53 -13.35 10.17 2.81
C LEU A 53 -13.62 9.71 1.37
N GLU A 54 -14.64 10.26 0.72
CA GLU A 54 -14.96 9.97 -0.68
C GLU A 54 -13.86 10.47 -1.61
N GLN A 55 -13.35 11.67 -1.39
CA GLN A 55 -12.24 12.22 -2.14
C GLN A 55 -10.96 11.39 -1.94
N LEU A 56 -10.63 11.04 -0.70
CA LEU A 56 -9.49 10.18 -0.41
C LEU A 56 -9.61 8.83 -1.12
N LYS A 57 -10.78 8.20 -1.06
CA LYS A 57 -11.04 6.92 -1.73
C LYS A 57 -10.81 7.03 -3.24
N SER A 58 -11.38 8.05 -3.88
CA SER A 58 -11.23 8.28 -5.32
C SER A 58 -9.76 8.48 -5.72
N THR A 59 -9.02 9.30 -4.96
CA THR A 59 -7.59 9.53 -5.20
C THR A 59 -6.80 8.22 -5.10
N ILE A 60 -6.97 7.47 -4.00
CA ILE A 60 -6.25 6.20 -3.79
C ILE A 60 -6.59 5.16 -4.87
N GLN A 61 -7.84 5.08 -5.30
CA GLN A 61 -8.25 4.14 -6.36
C GLN A 61 -7.61 4.48 -7.70
N ASN A 62 -7.59 5.77 -8.07
CA ASN A 62 -6.95 6.23 -9.29
C ASN A 62 -5.43 5.96 -9.29
N ASP A 63 -4.77 6.31 -8.18
CA ASP A 63 -3.33 6.11 -8.06
C ASP A 63 -2.97 4.61 -8.01
N ALA A 64 -3.79 3.77 -7.39
CA ALA A 64 -3.62 2.32 -7.39
C ALA A 64 -3.74 1.70 -8.79
N ALA A 65 -4.67 2.20 -9.62
CA ALA A 65 -4.79 1.76 -11.01
C ALA A 65 -3.54 2.13 -11.83
N GLN A 66 -3.02 3.35 -11.66
CA GLN A 66 -1.77 3.79 -12.29
C GLN A 66 -0.57 2.96 -11.80
N MET A 67 -0.48 2.68 -10.50
CA MET A 67 0.55 1.83 -9.90
C MET A 67 0.59 0.44 -10.53
N LYS A 68 -0.60 -0.15 -10.79
CA LYS A 68 -0.69 -1.45 -11.48
C LYS A 68 -0.10 -1.36 -12.89
N GLY A 69 -0.47 -0.36 -13.68
CA GLY A 69 0.08 -0.19 -15.03
C GLY A 69 1.60 0.00 -15.04
N LEU A 70 2.17 0.75 -14.07
CA LEU A 70 3.62 0.91 -13.93
C LEU A 70 4.29 -0.40 -13.50
N HIS A 71 3.64 -1.21 -12.66
CA HIS A 71 4.16 -2.51 -12.27
C HIS A 71 4.24 -3.47 -13.46
N ASP A 72 3.19 -3.53 -14.28
CA ASP A 72 3.15 -4.36 -15.48
C ASP A 72 4.27 -3.97 -16.47
N GLN A 73 4.52 -2.66 -16.66
CA GLN A 73 5.61 -2.16 -17.50
C GLN A 73 7.00 -2.51 -16.92
N LEU A 74 7.18 -2.41 -15.60
CA LEU A 74 8.44 -2.82 -14.95
C LEU A 74 8.71 -4.31 -15.13
N ASN A 75 7.68 -5.15 -15.01
CA ASN A 75 7.81 -6.59 -15.24
C ASN A 75 8.21 -6.88 -16.70
N GLN A 76 7.60 -6.19 -17.68
CA GLN A 76 8.00 -6.32 -19.09
C GLN A 76 9.47 -5.95 -19.32
N GLN A 77 9.99 -4.92 -18.65
CA GLN A 77 11.41 -4.57 -18.71
C GLN A 77 12.28 -5.64 -18.06
N ALA A 78 11.88 -6.17 -16.90
CA ALA A 78 12.62 -7.20 -16.19
C ALA A 78 12.71 -8.55 -16.96
N GLU A 79 11.70 -8.85 -17.76
CA GLU A 79 11.62 -10.06 -18.59
C GLU A 79 12.27 -9.86 -19.97
N SER A 80 12.65 -8.64 -20.34
CA SER A 80 13.26 -8.33 -21.62
C SER A 80 14.72 -8.77 -21.69
N ALA A 81 15.14 -9.40 -22.78
CA ALA A 81 16.54 -9.70 -23.04
C ALA A 81 17.42 -8.44 -23.17
N ASN A 82 16.81 -7.31 -23.54
CA ASN A 82 17.45 -5.99 -23.70
C ASN A 82 16.72 -4.97 -22.83
N MET A 83 16.86 -5.10 -21.50
CA MET A 83 16.29 -4.14 -20.55
C MET A 83 16.85 -2.74 -20.77
N ASP A 84 15.98 -1.75 -20.92
CA ASP A 84 16.37 -0.34 -21.02
C ASP A 84 16.37 0.30 -19.61
N GLN A 85 17.58 0.56 -19.08
CA GLN A 85 17.75 1.14 -17.75
C GLN A 85 17.08 2.51 -17.62
N SER A 86 17.14 3.36 -18.67
CA SER A 86 16.51 4.68 -18.63
C SER A 86 14.97 4.59 -18.48
N THR A 87 14.36 3.62 -19.18
CA THR A 87 12.93 3.33 -19.04
C THR A 87 12.60 2.83 -17.63
N VAL A 88 13.41 1.92 -17.08
CA VAL A 88 13.23 1.40 -15.71
C VAL A 88 13.29 2.53 -14.69
N ASP A 89 14.30 3.39 -14.76
CA ASP A 89 14.46 4.53 -13.84
C ASP A 89 13.24 5.47 -13.92
N SER A 90 12.80 5.81 -15.13
CA SER A 90 11.59 6.64 -15.33
C SER A 90 10.32 6.02 -14.75
N LEU A 91 10.16 4.70 -14.86
CA LEU A 91 9.00 3.98 -14.29
C LEU A 91 9.06 3.96 -12.76
N ILE A 92 10.24 3.79 -12.19
CA ILE A 92 10.47 3.85 -10.73
C ILE A 92 10.15 5.24 -10.20
N ASP A 93 10.62 6.30 -10.85
CA ASP A 93 10.35 7.69 -10.46
C ASP A 93 8.84 7.99 -10.46
N LYS A 94 8.13 7.57 -11.51
CA LYS A 94 6.67 7.71 -11.58
C LYS A 94 5.97 6.96 -10.43
N LYS A 95 6.41 5.74 -10.15
CA LYS A 95 5.87 4.92 -9.06
C LYS A 95 6.10 5.57 -7.70
N THR A 96 7.31 6.07 -7.46
CA THR A 96 7.68 6.78 -6.23
C THR A 96 6.85 8.06 -6.04
N LYS A 97 6.63 8.81 -7.12
CA LYS A 97 5.76 9.99 -7.09
C LYS A 97 4.33 9.63 -6.68
N LEU A 98 3.73 8.59 -7.26
CA LEU A 98 2.37 8.15 -6.89
C LEU A 98 2.28 7.74 -5.42
N ILE A 99 3.29 7.02 -4.89
CA ILE A 99 3.36 6.68 -3.46
C ILE A 99 3.35 7.96 -2.61
N GLY A 100 4.17 8.93 -2.97
CA GLY A 100 4.23 10.23 -2.28
C GLY A 100 2.89 10.98 -2.32
N ASP A 101 2.20 10.99 -3.45
CA ASP A 101 0.92 11.66 -3.61
C ASP A 101 -0.19 10.95 -2.80
N MET A 102 -0.23 9.61 -2.77
CA MET A 102 -1.13 8.86 -1.89
C MET A 102 -0.87 9.12 -0.41
N MET A 103 0.40 9.24 0.01
CA MET A 103 0.76 9.59 1.39
C MET A 103 0.29 10.99 1.76
N LYS A 104 0.51 11.98 0.89
CA LYS A 104 0.02 13.35 1.07
C LYS A 104 -1.50 13.39 1.20
N ALA A 105 -2.22 12.70 0.31
CA ALA A 105 -3.69 12.63 0.35
C ALA A 105 -4.19 12.06 1.69
N LYS A 106 -3.57 10.99 2.20
CA LYS A 106 -3.90 10.39 3.51
C LYS A 106 -3.65 11.36 4.67
N ILE A 107 -2.51 12.04 4.67
CA ILE A 107 -2.17 13.01 5.73
C ILE A 107 -3.13 14.19 5.70
N THR A 108 -3.45 14.72 4.51
CA THR A 108 -4.39 15.81 4.34
C THR A 108 -5.78 15.43 4.82
N ALA A 109 -6.30 14.28 4.40
CA ALA A 109 -7.60 13.78 4.85
C ALA A 109 -7.64 13.59 6.37
N LYS A 110 -6.59 13.00 6.97
CA LYS A 110 -6.44 12.85 8.41
C LYS A 110 -6.53 14.21 9.12
N ASN A 111 -5.79 15.21 8.64
CA ASN A 111 -5.80 16.56 9.24
C ASN A 111 -7.18 17.21 9.16
N GLN A 112 -7.84 17.15 8.02
CA GLN A 112 -9.19 17.66 7.83
C GLN A 112 -10.22 16.98 8.75
N ILE A 113 -10.15 15.66 8.89
CA ILE A 113 -11.01 14.89 9.81
C ILE A 113 -10.74 15.33 11.26
N TYR A 114 -9.47 15.46 11.65
CA TYR A 114 -9.09 15.91 12.99
C TYR A 114 -9.68 17.29 13.33
N ALA A 115 -9.76 18.20 12.37
CA ALA A 115 -10.34 19.53 12.57
C ALA A 115 -11.86 19.48 12.91
N VAL A 116 -12.55 18.42 12.48
CA VAL A 116 -13.98 18.22 12.71
C VAL A 116 -14.28 17.52 14.06
N LEU A 117 -13.33 16.74 14.58
CA LEU A 117 -13.50 15.92 15.77
C LEU A 117 -13.38 16.73 17.07
N ASN A 118 -14.16 16.34 18.09
CA ASN A 118 -14.00 16.84 19.45
C ASN A 118 -12.77 16.20 20.15
N PRO A 119 -12.33 16.73 21.32
CA PRO A 119 -11.13 16.23 21.99
C PRO A 119 -11.17 14.72 22.32
N GLN A 120 -12.31 14.21 22.77
CA GLN A 120 -12.46 12.80 23.12
C GLN A 120 -12.34 11.89 21.88
N GLN A 121 -13.01 12.27 20.78
CA GLN A 121 -12.93 11.55 19.50
C GLN A 121 -11.51 11.60 18.92
N LYS A 122 -10.80 12.71 19.06
CA LYS A 122 -9.37 12.81 18.67
C LYS A 122 -8.51 11.81 19.41
N THR A 123 -8.66 11.72 20.72
CA THR A 123 -7.92 10.76 21.55
C THR A 123 -8.25 9.32 21.15
N GLU A 124 -9.54 9.01 20.90
CA GLU A 124 -9.95 7.68 20.49
C GLU A 124 -9.36 7.30 19.12
N LEU A 125 -9.39 8.21 18.15
CA LEU A 125 -8.78 8.01 16.84
C LEU A 125 -7.26 7.79 16.95
N GLN A 126 -6.55 8.57 17.76
CA GLN A 126 -5.12 8.39 18.00
C GLN A 126 -4.80 7.01 18.56
N ASN A 127 -5.55 6.57 19.58
CA ASN A 127 -5.35 5.25 20.19
C ASN A 127 -5.57 4.10 19.19
N ARG A 128 -6.56 4.23 18.31
CA ARG A 128 -6.83 3.23 17.25
C ARG A 128 -5.70 3.21 16.21
N MET A 129 -5.21 4.36 15.83
CA MET A 129 -4.10 4.47 14.87
C MET A 129 -2.82 3.86 15.44
N LYS A 130 -2.50 4.16 16.71
CA LYS A 130 -1.34 3.59 17.39
C LYS A 130 -1.38 2.05 17.43
N LYS A 131 -2.55 1.45 17.73
CA LYS A 131 -2.71 -0.01 17.69
C LYS A 131 -2.48 -0.62 16.30
N VAL A 132 -2.82 0.10 15.23
CA VAL A 132 -2.55 -0.36 13.86
C VAL A 132 -1.05 -0.27 13.56
N GLU A 133 -0.40 0.80 14.00
CA GLU A 133 1.03 1.02 13.82
C GLU A 133 1.85 -0.04 14.57
N GLU A 134 1.52 -0.33 15.82
CA GLU A 134 2.14 -1.41 16.63
C GLU A 134 2.02 -2.78 15.95
N LYS A 135 0.83 -3.12 15.44
CA LYS A 135 0.62 -4.38 14.70
C LYS A 135 1.42 -4.46 13.39
N MET A 136 1.64 -3.33 12.73
CA MET A 136 2.47 -3.29 11.52
C MET A 136 3.95 -3.47 11.86
N GLU A 137 4.41 -2.84 12.94
CA GLU A 137 5.77 -2.99 13.42
C GLU A 137 6.08 -4.43 13.84
N GLU A 138 5.16 -5.08 14.55
CA GLU A 138 5.27 -6.50 14.90
C GLU A 138 5.38 -7.39 13.66
N LYS A 139 4.54 -7.14 12.64
CA LYS A 139 4.61 -7.88 11.38
C LYS A 139 5.90 -7.63 10.62
N PHE A 140 6.39 -6.40 10.63
CA PHE A 140 7.64 -6.06 9.97
C PHE A 140 8.82 -6.78 10.65
N LYS A 141 8.87 -6.79 11.98
CA LYS A 141 9.88 -7.53 12.75
C LYS A 141 9.84 -9.02 12.42
N SER A 142 8.67 -9.64 12.43
CA SER A 142 8.54 -11.08 12.15
C SER A 142 8.98 -11.48 10.72
N CYS A 143 9.00 -10.56 9.76
CA CYS A 143 9.47 -10.83 8.40
C CYS A 143 11.01 -10.69 8.24
N HIS A 144 11.71 -10.15 9.24
CA HIS A 144 13.14 -9.87 9.18
C HIS A 144 13.98 -10.65 10.20
N GLU A 145 13.34 -11.49 11.03
CA GLU A 145 14.01 -12.34 12.04
C GLU A 145 14.28 -13.78 11.54
N GLU A 146 14.07 -14.07 10.23
CA GLU A 146 14.52 -15.28 9.55
C GLU A 146 15.79 -14.99 8.74
#